data_f8a84323fd480b01a13d83343f9cc7ec
#
_entry.id   f8a84323fd480b01a13d83343f9cc7ec
#
_cell.length_a   1.000
_cell.length_b   1.000
_cell.length_c   1.000
_cell.angle_alpha   90.00
_cell.angle_beta   90.00
_cell.angle_gamma   90.00
#
_symmetry.space_group_name_H-M   'P 1'
#
loop_
_entity.id
_entity.type
_entity.pdbx_description
1 polymer ?
#
loop_
_entity_poly.entity_id
_entity_poly.type
_entity_poly.pdbx_seq_one_letter_code
_entity_poly.pdbx_strand_id
1 'polypeptide(L)'
;GYARWENFAVAINRAIESCNTQGINVDDHFREVTKMVQLGSGSQRPVQDYMLTRYACYIIAQNGDPKKEEIAFAQSYFAIQTRNAELIEERLQLMSRLETRERLRSSEKQLSQNIYQRGVDDKGFGRIRSKGDTALFGGVNTEQMKKRLGVKSGALADHLPTLTIAAKNLATEMTNYNVEQKDLQGEAPITGEHIQNNQSVRKMLLDRGIRPEELP
;
A
#
# COMPACT_ATOMS: atom_id res chain seq x y z
N GLY A 1 -19.15 14.39 29.76
CA GLY A 1 -19.95 13.68 30.71
C GLY A 1 -19.40 13.50 32.12
N TYR A 2 -18.22 14.08 32.51
CA TYR A 2 -17.71 14.03 33.87
C TYR A 2 -18.23 15.19 34.70
N ALA A 3 -18.90 14.92 35.82
CA ALA A 3 -19.42 15.93 36.71
C ALA A 3 -18.32 16.65 37.53
N ARG A 4 -17.16 16.03 37.72
CA ARG A 4 -16.03 16.57 38.46
C ARG A 4 -14.76 16.49 37.64
N TRP A 5 -13.95 17.56 37.72
CA TRP A 5 -12.66 17.64 37.02
C TRP A 5 -11.70 16.52 37.42
N GLU A 6 -11.64 16.18 38.69
CA GLU A 6 -10.74 15.15 39.22
C GLU A 6 -10.98 13.79 38.52
N ASN A 7 -12.25 13.45 38.28
CA ASN A 7 -12.59 12.19 37.61
C ASN A 7 -12.20 12.23 36.11
N PHE A 8 -12.28 13.38 35.46
CA PHE A 8 -11.82 13.55 34.08
C PHE A 8 -10.29 13.56 34.01
N ALA A 9 -9.61 14.19 34.97
CA ALA A 9 -8.16 14.21 35.06
C ALA A 9 -7.55 12.78 35.16
N VAL A 10 -8.27 11.84 35.76
CA VAL A 10 -7.85 10.43 35.76
C VAL A 10 -7.76 9.86 34.34
N ALA A 11 -8.72 10.16 33.48
CA ALA A 11 -8.70 9.72 32.08
C ALA A 11 -7.57 10.39 31.29
N ILE A 12 -7.31 11.69 31.54
CA ILE A 12 -6.18 12.42 30.94
C ILE A 12 -4.85 11.80 31.38
N ASN A 13 -4.65 11.55 32.66
CA ASN A 13 -3.41 10.97 33.18
C ASN A 13 -3.16 9.57 32.60
N ARG A 14 -4.18 8.72 32.49
CA ARG A 14 -4.06 7.41 31.84
C ARG A 14 -3.69 7.53 30.36
N ALA A 15 -4.25 8.52 29.67
CA ALA A 15 -3.90 8.79 28.28
C ALA A 15 -2.44 9.25 28.14
N ILE A 16 -1.94 10.12 29.02
CA ILE A 16 -0.55 10.55 29.10
C ILE A 16 0.37 9.34 29.37
N GLU A 17 0.02 8.50 30.33
CA GLU A 17 0.77 7.29 30.65
C GLU A 17 0.84 6.32 29.44
N SER A 18 -0.27 6.16 28.71
CA SER A 18 -0.32 5.38 27.47
C SER A 18 0.64 5.93 26.42
N CYS A 19 0.70 7.25 26.24
CA CYS A 19 1.64 7.91 25.32
C CYS A 19 3.09 7.67 25.72
N ASN A 20 3.42 7.86 27.02
CA ASN A 20 4.76 7.62 27.54
C ASN A 20 5.21 6.17 27.34
N THR A 21 4.33 5.19 27.57
CA THR A 21 4.62 3.77 27.38
C THR A 21 4.92 3.44 25.91
N GLN A 22 4.30 4.16 24.96
CA GLN A 22 4.53 4.00 23.53
C GLN A 22 5.69 4.86 22.98
N GLY A 23 6.35 5.66 23.83
CA GLY A 23 7.42 6.56 23.42
C GLY A 23 6.94 7.77 22.63
N ILE A 24 5.66 8.13 22.72
CA ILE A 24 5.07 9.31 22.08
C ILE A 24 5.32 10.53 22.98
N ASN A 25 5.84 11.60 22.38
CA ASN A 25 6.09 12.85 23.10
C ASN A 25 4.77 13.48 23.56
N VAL A 26 4.57 13.52 24.88
CA VAL A 26 3.34 14.02 25.50
C VAL A 26 3.13 15.52 25.24
N ASP A 27 4.21 16.32 25.25
CA ASP A 27 4.13 17.78 25.10
C ASP A 27 3.57 18.22 23.74
N ASP A 28 3.74 17.37 22.70
CA ASP A 28 3.20 17.61 21.37
C ASP A 28 1.66 17.48 21.33
N HIS A 29 1.08 16.78 22.30
CA HIS A 29 -0.34 16.39 22.29
C HIS A 29 -1.14 16.94 23.48
N PHE A 30 -0.50 17.14 24.65
CA PHE A 30 -1.13 17.57 25.90
C PHE A 30 -0.40 18.80 26.44
N ARG A 31 -0.77 19.97 25.93
CA ARG A 31 -0.16 21.21 26.40
C ARG A 31 -0.92 21.76 27.59
N GLU A 32 -0.27 21.82 28.75
CA GLU A 32 -0.84 22.47 29.94
C GLU A 32 -1.01 23.96 29.72
N VAL A 33 -2.17 24.48 30.12
CA VAL A 33 -2.52 25.90 30.06
C VAL A 33 -3.28 26.30 31.32
N THR A 34 -3.29 27.59 31.61
CA THR A 34 -4.05 28.15 32.71
C THR A 34 -5.32 28.84 32.15
N LYS A 35 -6.49 28.45 32.69
CA LYS A 35 -7.77 29.05 32.38
C LYS A 35 -8.27 29.85 33.57
N MET A 36 -8.73 31.09 33.33
CA MET A 36 -9.34 31.90 34.35
C MET A 36 -10.83 31.57 34.47
N VAL A 37 -11.28 31.19 35.66
CA VAL A 37 -12.69 30.87 35.94
C VAL A 37 -13.28 31.91 36.86
N GLN A 38 -14.43 32.44 36.49
CA GLN A 38 -15.16 33.42 37.32
C GLN A 38 -15.80 32.72 38.53
N LEU A 39 -15.66 33.34 39.70
CA LEU A 39 -16.33 32.94 40.94
C LEU A 39 -17.60 33.78 41.13
N GLY A 40 -18.56 33.24 41.90
CA GLY A 40 -19.84 33.93 42.16
C GLY A 40 -19.73 35.34 42.81
N SER A 41 -18.53 35.68 43.34
CA SER A 41 -18.18 37.00 43.87
C SER A 41 -17.70 38.02 42.82
N GLY A 42 -17.64 37.64 41.53
CA GLY A 42 -17.04 38.48 40.46
C GLY A 42 -15.52 38.41 40.38
N SER A 43 -14.85 37.75 41.32
CA SER A 43 -13.41 37.48 41.23
C SER A 43 -13.11 36.32 40.30
N GLN A 44 -11.87 36.26 39.78
CA GLN A 44 -11.39 35.17 38.95
C GLN A 44 -10.29 34.37 39.65
N ARG A 45 -10.26 33.06 39.43
CA ARG A 45 -9.12 32.23 39.85
C ARG A 45 -8.53 31.50 38.67
N PRO A 46 -7.22 31.28 38.65
CA PRO A 46 -6.57 30.41 37.70
C PRO A 46 -6.89 28.91 38.01
N VAL A 47 -7.21 28.15 36.99
CA VAL A 47 -7.33 26.67 37.05
C VAL A 47 -6.51 26.07 35.96
N GLN A 48 -5.99 24.87 36.22
CA GLN A 48 -5.28 24.08 35.21
C GLN A 48 -6.26 23.60 34.14
N ASP A 49 -5.86 23.70 32.90
CA ASP A 49 -6.58 23.20 31.74
C ASP A 49 -5.57 22.65 30.72
N TYR A 50 -6.02 22.03 29.64
CA TYR A 50 -5.19 21.47 28.60
C TYR A 50 -5.64 21.93 27.22
N MET A 51 -4.67 22.28 26.39
CA MET A 51 -4.86 22.31 24.93
C MET A 51 -4.49 20.93 24.39
N LEU A 52 -5.46 20.29 23.74
CA LEU A 52 -5.35 18.90 23.29
C LEU A 52 -5.34 18.83 21.77
N THR A 53 -4.47 18.01 21.22
CA THR A 53 -4.57 17.64 19.81
C THR A 53 -5.71 16.63 19.61
N ARG A 54 -6.10 16.42 18.36
CA ARG A 54 -7.11 15.39 18.01
C ARG A 54 -6.66 13.99 18.47
N TYR A 55 -5.37 13.69 18.39
CA TYR A 55 -4.79 12.43 18.87
C TYR A 55 -4.98 12.29 20.39
N ALA A 56 -4.67 13.34 21.18
CA ALA A 56 -4.90 13.34 22.63
C ALA A 56 -6.36 13.07 22.97
N CYS A 57 -7.30 13.71 22.26
CA CYS A 57 -8.74 13.47 22.46
C CYS A 57 -9.11 11.99 22.21
N TYR A 58 -8.48 11.33 21.22
CA TYR A 58 -8.70 9.91 20.95
C TYR A 58 -8.23 9.03 22.12
N ILE A 59 -7.01 9.24 22.59
CA ILE A 59 -6.44 8.46 23.69
C ILE A 59 -7.20 8.71 25.00
N ILE A 60 -7.63 9.95 25.27
CA ILE A 60 -8.48 10.26 26.43
C ILE A 60 -9.82 9.51 26.33
N ALA A 61 -10.48 9.50 25.18
CA ALA A 61 -11.73 8.78 25.01
C ALA A 61 -11.56 7.25 25.23
N GLN A 62 -10.46 6.67 24.73
CA GLN A 62 -10.16 5.25 24.96
C GLN A 62 -9.92 4.91 26.43
N ASN A 63 -9.38 5.85 27.22
CA ASN A 63 -9.10 5.70 28.64
C ASN A 63 -10.21 6.24 29.54
N GLY A 64 -11.30 6.74 28.96
CA GLY A 64 -12.46 7.26 29.66
C GLY A 64 -13.42 6.17 30.17
N ASP A 65 -14.35 6.57 31.06
CA ASP A 65 -15.37 5.66 31.58
C ASP A 65 -16.45 5.36 30.53
N PRO A 66 -16.55 4.12 30.01
CA PRO A 66 -17.52 3.76 28.97
C PRO A 66 -18.98 3.81 29.41
N LYS A 67 -19.25 3.96 30.73
CA LYS A 67 -20.59 4.20 31.25
C LYS A 67 -21.09 5.62 30.98
N LYS A 68 -20.20 6.51 30.56
CA LYS A 68 -20.54 7.87 30.14
C LYS A 68 -20.97 7.86 28.68
N GLU A 69 -22.15 8.41 28.39
CA GLU A 69 -22.71 8.42 27.03
C GLU A 69 -21.77 9.07 26.02
N GLU A 70 -21.18 10.23 26.37
CA GLU A 70 -20.26 10.96 25.52
C GLU A 70 -18.95 10.19 25.26
N ILE A 71 -18.47 9.43 26.25
CA ILE A 71 -17.29 8.58 26.10
C ILE A 71 -17.61 7.37 25.22
N ALA A 72 -18.73 6.69 25.47
CA ALA A 72 -19.18 5.57 24.67
C ALA A 72 -19.40 5.99 23.19
N PHE A 73 -20.01 7.16 22.98
CA PHE A 73 -20.15 7.72 21.66
C PHE A 73 -18.79 8.00 20.98
N ALA A 74 -17.87 8.65 21.70
CA ALA A 74 -16.54 8.95 21.15
C ALA A 74 -15.75 7.66 20.81
N GLN A 75 -15.79 6.64 21.67
CA GLN A 75 -15.16 5.35 21.42
C GLN A 75 -15.72 4.68 20.16
N SER A 76 -17.06 4.66 20.02
CA SER A 76 -17.73 4.10 18.83
C SER A 76 -17.39 4.90 17.58
N TYR A 77 -17.41 6.23 17.66
CA TYR A 77 -17.05 7.10 16.55
C TYR A 77 -15.62 6.85 16.07
N PHE A 78 -14.64 6.77 16.99
CA PHE A 78 -13.25 6.56 16.61
C PHE A 78 -13.02 5.17 16.03
N ALA A 79 -13.67 4.13 16.57
CA ALA A 79 -13.61 2.77 16.02
C ALA A 79 -14.12 2.73 14.56
N ILE A 80 -15.24 3.40 14.29
CA ILE A 80 -15.80 3.50 12.93
C ILE A 80 -14.86 4.29 12.02
N GLN A 81 -14.29 5.41 12.46
CA GLN A 81 -13.39 6.22 11.63
C GLN A 81 -12.08 5.47 11.32
N THR A 82 -11.54 4.74 12.29
CA THR A 82 -10.36 3.89 12.05
C THR A 82 -10.66 2.82 11.00
N ARG A 83 -11.79 2.11 11.14
CA ARG A 83 -12.19 1.10 10.15
C ARG A 83 -12.43 1.69 8.76
N ASN A 84 -13.03 2.87 8.68
CA ASN A 84 -13.22 3.57 7.41
C ASN A 84 -11.88 3.95 6.77
N ALA A 85 -10.91 4.40 7.55
CA ALA A 85 -9.56 4.72 7.05
C ALA A 85 -8.86 3.48 6.50
N GLU A 86 -8.92 2.34 7.21
CA GLU A 86 -8.39 1.05 6.74
C GLU A 86 -9.04 0.62 5.41
N LEU A 87 -10.37 0.70 5.31
CA LEU A 87 -11.11 0.37 4.08
C LEU A 87 -10.75 1.27 2.89
N ILE A 88 -10.50 2.57 3.15
CA ILE A 88 -10.06 3.50 2.12
C ILE A 88 -8.65 3.11 1.64
N GLU A 89 -7.74 2.80 2.55
CA GLU A 89 -6.38 2.38 2.22
C GLU A 89 -6.38 1.08 1.42
N GLU A 90 -7.14 0.06 1.86
CA GLU A 90 -7.32 -1.20 1.11
C GLU A 90 -7.83 -0.96 -0.32
N ARG A 91 -8.81 -0.05 -0.48
CA ARG A 91 -9.35 0.31 -1.80
C ARG A 91 -8.33 1.03 -2.68
N LEU A 92 -7.55 1.96 -2.13
CA LEU A 92 -6.51 2.68 -2.87
C LEU A 92 -5.42 1.71 -3.36
N GLN A 93 -5.00 0.76 -2.53
CA GLN A 93 -4.05 -0.28 -2.91
C GLN A 93 -4.61 -1.17 -4.03
N LEU A 94 -5.89 -1.57 -3.93
CA LEU A 94 -6.54 -2.35 -4.97
C LEU A 94 -6.64 -1.56 -6.29
N MET A 95 -7.02 -0.30 -6.26
CA MET A 95 -7.11 0.55 -7.45
C MET A 95 -5.74 0.71 -8.12
N SER A 96 -4.68 0.99 -7.37
CA SER A 96 -3.31 1.08 -7.87
C SER A 96 -2.86 -0.22 -8.55
N ARG A 97 -3.20 -1.36 -7.96
CA ARG A 97 -2.91 -2.67 -8.54
C ARG A 97 -3.66 -2.90 -9.85
N LEU A 98 -4.96 -2.58 -9.91
CA LEU A 98 -5.78 -2.71 -11.12
C LEU A 98 -5.25 -1.81 -12.25
N GLU A 99 -4.88 -0.57 -11.95
CA GLU A 99 -4.29 0.35 -12.92
C GLU A 99 -2.96 -0.19 -13.47
N THR A 100 -2.08 -0.68 -12.60
CA THR A 100 -0.80 -1.27 -13.00
C THR A 100 -1.03 -2.51 -13.88
N ARG A 101 -2.04 -3.31 -13.56
CA ARG A 101 -2.42 -4.50 -14.34
C ARG A 101 -2.95 -4.13 -15.72
N GLU A 102 -3.75 -3.08 -15.83
CA GLU A 102 -4.28 -2.62 -17.11
C GLU A 102 -3.17 -2.03 -18.01
N ARG A 103 -2.21 -1.33 -17.43
CA ARG A 103 -1.00 -0.89 -18.16
C ARG A 103 -0.25 -2.07 -18.75
N LEU A 104 0.03 -3.11 -17.95
CA LEU A 104 0.69 -4.32 -18.45
C LEU A 104 -0.13 -4.97 -19.59
N ARG A 105 -1.45 -5.06 -19.44
CA ARG A 105 -2.33 -5.62 -20.46
C ARG A 105 -2.26 -4.85 -21.79
N SER A 106 -2.21 -3.53 -21.71
CA SER A 106 -2.05 -2.66 -22.87
C SER A 106 -0.71 -2.92 -23.57
N SER A 107 0.39 -2.96 -22.81
CA SER A 107 1.73 -3.23 -23.33
C SER A 107 1.86 -4.63 -23.95
N GLU A 108 1.28 -5.64 -23.28
CA GLU A 108 1.22 -7.03 -23.81
C GLU A 108 0.40 -7.09 -25.13
N LYS A 109 -0.68 -6.30 -25.23
CA LYS A 109 -1.47 -6.18 -26.46
C LYS A 109 -0.67 -5.55 -27.60
N GLN A 110 0.07 -4.48 -27.32
CA GLN A 110 0.97 -3.85 -28.28
C GLN A 110 2.06 -4.82 -28.73
N LEU A 111 2.68 -5.55 -27.79
CA LEU A 111 3.68 -6.57 -28.12
C LEU A 111 3.08 -7.64 -29.02
N SER A 112 1.86 -8.11 -28.75
CA SER A 112 1.17 -9.08 -29.60
C SER A 112 0.96 -8.55 -31.02
N GLN A 113 0.60 -7.28 -31.19
CA GLN A 113 0.47 -6.65 -32.48
C GLN A 113 1.81 -6.53 -33.21
N ASN A 114 2.85 -6.09 -32.51
CA ASN A 114 4.21 -5.95 -33.04
C ASN A 114 4.75 -7.29 -33.56
N ILE A 115 4.59 -8.37 -32.81
CA ILE A 115 5.09 -9.69 -33.22
C ILE A 115 4.28 -10.29 -34.35
N TYR A 116 2.96 -10.08 -34.40
CA TYR A 116 2.10 -10.53 -35.47
C TYR A 116 2.48 -9.85 -36.81
N GLN A 117 2.68 -8.52 -36.80
CA GLN A 117 3.11 -7.77 -37.97
C GLN A 117 4.50 -8.19 -38.52
N ARG A 118 5.30 -8.87 -37.68
CA ARG A 118 6.66 -9.35 -38.02
C ARG A 118 6.75 -10.85 -38.29
N GLY A 119 5.61 -11.45 -38.66
CA GLY A 119 5.53 -12.82 -39.17
C GLY A 119 5.61 -13.91 -38.11
N VAL A 120 5.30 -13.60 -36.85
CA VAL A 120 5.21 -14.60 -35.77
C VAL A 120 3.79 -15.17 -35.71
N ASP A 121 3.66 -16.47 -35.52
CA ASP A 121 2.36 -17.16 -35.45
C ASP A 121 1.58 -16.83 -34.17
N ASP A 122 0.28 -17.20 -34.13
CA ASP A 122 -0.62 -16.92 -33.01
C ASP A 122 -0.12 -17.51 -31.67
N LYS A 123 0.69 -18.56 -31.69
CA LYS A 123 1.28 -19.19 -30.48
C LYS A 123 2.57 -18.50 -30.06
N GLY A 124 3.19 -17.72 -30.94
CA GLY A 124 4.47 -17.05 -30.69
C GLY A 124 4.44 -16.10 -29.53
N PHE A 125 3.36 -15.34 -29.38
CA PHE A 125 3.19 -14.46 -28.21
C PHE A 125 3.26 -15.22 -26.88
N GLY A 126 2.60 -16.37 -26.80
CA GLY A 126 2.64 -17.22 -25.60
C GLY A 126 4.05 -17.74 -25.30
N ARG A 127 4.81 -18.13 -26.37
CA ARG A 127 6.20 -18.61 -26.24
C ARG A 127 7.14 -17.49 -25.79
N ILE A 128 7.06 -16.33 -26.41
CA ILE A 128 7.88 -15.15 -26.09
C ILE A 128 7.63 -14.72 -24.63
N ARG A 129 6.36 -14.59 -24.24
CA ARG A 129 5.97 -14.21 -22.89
C ARG A 129 6.46 -15.20 -21.84
N SER A 130 6.31 -16.52 -22.09
CA SER A 130 6.76 -17.54 -21.14
C SER A 130 8.28 -17.52 -20.95
N LYS A 131 9.05 -17.26 -22.03
CA LYS A 131 10.51 -17.13 -21.92
C LYS A 131 10.92 -15.84 -21.18
N GLY A 132 10.17 -14.73 -21.37
CA GLY A 132 10.33 -13.52 -20.58
C GLY A 132 10.05 -13.74 -19.11
N ASP A 133 8.94 -14.42 -18.77
CA ASP A 133 8.64 -14.82 -17.39
C ASP A 133 9.79 -15.65 -16.78
N THR A 134 10.30 -16.63 -17.51
CA THR A 134 11.44 -17.44 -17.05
C THR A 134 12.68 -16.58 -16.75
N ALA A 135 12.94 -15.58 -17.57
CA ALA A 135 14.05 -14.65 -17.37
C ALA A 135 13.85 -13.73 -16.16
N LEU A 136 12.63 -13.22 -15.96
CA LEU A 136 12.31 -12.35 -14.84
C LEU A 136 12.30 -13.11 -13.51
N PHE A 137 11.77 -14.33 -13.49
CA PHE A 137 11.63 -15.15 -12.29
C PHE A 137 12.80 -16.12 -12.03
N GLY A 138 13.98 -15.84 -12.60
CA GLY A 138 15.19 -16.60 -12.27
C GLY A 138 15.16 -18.07 -12.65
N GLY A 139 14.56 -18.39 -13.79
CA GLY A 139 14.45 -19.76 -14.30
C GLY A 139 13.08 -20.41 -14.04
N VAL A 140 12.21 -19.77 -13.26
CA VAL A 140 10.87 -20.28 -12.98
C VAL A 140 9.91 -19.81 -14.09
N ASN A 141 9.33 -20.76 -14.83
CA ASN A 141 8.42 -20.42 -15.93
C ASN A 141 7.01 -20.07 -15.43
N THR A 142 6.16 -19.57 -16.36
CA THR A 142 4.79 -19.13 -16.06
C THR A 142 3.97 -20.19 -15.31
N GLU A 143 4.02 -21.46 -15.75
CA GLU A 143 3.25 -22.54 -15.13
C GLU A 143 3.77 -22.92 -13.75
N GLN A 144 5.08 -22.92 -13.56
CA GLN A 144 5.72 -23.16 -12.27
C GLN A 144 5.35 -22.03 -11.27
N MET A 145 5.36 -20.76 -11.74
CA MET A 145 4.91 -19.63 -10.91
C MET A 145 3.43 -19.74 -10.55
N LYS A 146 2.56 -20.09 -11.49
CA LYS A 146 1.14 -20.33 -11.20
C LYS A 146 0.97 -21.41 -10.14
N LYS A 147 1.70 -22.52 -10.26
CA LYS A 147 1.67 -23.62 -9.27
C LYS A 147 2.13 -23.13 -7.90
N ARG A 148 3.21 -22.34 -7.83
CA ARG A 148 3.76 -21.79 -6.58
C ARG A 148 2.75 -20.85 -5.89
N LEU A 149 2.01 -20.05 -6.66
CA LEU A 149 1.00 -19.12 -6.16
C LEU A 149 -0.40 -19.76 -5.98
N GLY A 150 -0.55 -21.06 -6.25
CA GLY A 150 -1.84 -21.75 -6.12
C GLY A 150 -2.89 -21.33 -7.15
N VAL A 151 -2.47 -20.76 -8.29
CA VAL A 151 -3.36 -20.26 -9.34
C VAL A 151 -3.94 -21.43 -10.14
N LYS A 152 -5.23 -21.67 -10.01
CA LYS A 152 -5.94 -22.74 -10.71
C LYS A 152 -6.38 -22.34 -12.12
N SER A 153 -6.69 -21.06 -12.34
CA SER A 153 -7.18 -20.54 -13.63
C SER A 153 -6.84 -19.06 -13.77
N GLY A 154 -6.87 -18.53 -14.99
CA GLY A 154 -6.60 -17.11 -15.27
C GLY A 154 -5.14 -16.80 -15.60
N ALA A 155 -4.84 -15.52 -15.78
CA ALA A 155 -3.51 -15.05 -16.11
C ALA A 155 -2.63 -14.96 -14.85
N LEU A 156 -1.36 -15.35 -14.96
CA LEU A 156 -0.40 -15.22 -13.84
C LEU A 156 -0.36 -13.80 -13.27
N ALA A 157 -0.41 -12.79 -14.14
CA ALA A 157 -0.34 -11.38 -13.75
C ALA A 157 -1.48 -10.92 -12.82
N ASP A 158 -2.62 -11.63 -12.80
CA ASP A 158 -3.74 -11.31 -11.90
C ASP A 158 -3.44 -11.68 -10.44
N HIS A 159 -2.40 -12.47 -10.21
CA HIS A 159 -2.01 -13.00 -8.91
C HIS A 159 -0.62 -12.51 -8.45
N LEU A 160 0.04 -11.67 -9.25
CA LEU A 160 1.34 -11.11 -8.92
C LEU A 160 1.20 -9.84 -8.06
N PRO A 161 2.19 -9.54 -7.20
CA PRO A 161 2.30 -8.25 -6.52
C PRO A 161 2.43 -7.10 -7.50
N THR A 162 1.98 -5.90 -7.09
CA THR A 162 2.02 -4.69 -7.92
C THR A 162 3.42 -4.40 -8.48
N LEU A 163 4.47 -4.56 -7.65
CA LEU A 163 5.86 -4.35 -8.08
C LEU A 163 6.26 -5.32 -9.20
N THR A 164 5.88 -6.60 -9.11
CA THR A 164 6.17 -7.58 -10.15
C THR A 164 5.40 -7.31 -11.44
N ILE A 165 4.14 -6.86 -11.34
CA ILE A 165 3.35 -6.42 -12.49
C ILE A 165 4.03 -5.24 -13.18
N ALA A 166 4.49 -4.24 -12.41
CA ALA A 166 5.21 -3.08 -12.93
C ALA A 166 6.54 -3.47 -13.62
N ALA A 167 7.28 -4.41 -13.03
CA ALA A 167 8.51 -4.94 -13.61
C ALA A 167 8.27 -5.64 -14.95
N LYS A 168 7.23 -6.48 -15.03
CA LYS A 168 6.81 -7.10 -16.31
C LYS A 168 6.39 -6.03 -17.34
N ASN A 169 5.66 -5.02 -16.91
CA ASN A 169 5.26 -3.94 -17.78
C ASN A 169 6.47 -3.20 -18.37
N LEU A 170 7.44 -2.82 -17.52
CA LEU A 170 8.66 -2.16 -17.94
C LEU A 170 9.43 -3.01 -18.99
N ALA A 171 9.64 -4.30 -18.73
CA ALA A 171 10.32 -5.19 -19.66
C ALA A 171 9.57 -5.34 -20.99
N THR A 172 8.24 -5.34 -20.96
CA THR A 172 7.39 -5.43 -22.15
C THR A 172 7.45 -4.14 -22.96
N GLU A 173 7.39 -2.97 -22.32
CA GLU A 173 7.54 -1.66 -22.96
C GLU A 173 8.91 -1.50 -23.62
N MET A 174 10.00 -1.88 -22.92
CA MET A 174 11.35 -1.90 -23.48
C MET A 174 11.41 -2.80 -24.73
N THR A 175 10.73 -3.94 -24.70
CA THR A 175 10.68 -4.86 -25.83
C THR A 175 9.93 -4.25 -27.00
N ASN A 176 8.75 -3.66 -26.76
CA ASN A 176 7.98 -2.95 -27.81
C ASN A 176 8.82 -1.88 -28.48
N TYR A 177 9.44 -1.01 -27.67
CA TYR A 177 10.29 0.06 -28.16
C TYR A 177 11.45 -0.48 -29.03
N ASN A 178 12.19 -1.48 -28.53
CA ASN A 178 13.36 -2.02 -29.22
C ASN A 178 12.99 -2.82 -30.48
N VAL A 179 11.85 -3.53 -30.47
CA VAL A 179 11.33 -4.23 -31.66
C VAL A 179 11.02 -3.25 -32.78
N GLU A 180 10.45 -2.09 -32.48
CA GLU A 180 10.15 -1.04 -33.42
C GLU A 180 11.41 -0.31 -33.89
N GLN A 181 12.28 0.13 -32.99
CA GLN A 181 13.48 0.90 -33.28
C GLN A 181 14.53 0.11 -34.08
N LYS A 182 14.68 -1.18 -33.80
CA LYS A 182 15.65 -2.06 -34.45
C LYS A 182 15.05 -2.87 -35.60
N ASP A 183 13.77 -2.67 -35.88
CA ASP A 183 12.96 -3.42 -36.85
C ASP A 183 13.19 -4.95 -36.79
N LEU A 184 13.10 -5.49 -35.58
CA LEU A 184 13.35 -6.91 -35.36
C LEU A 184 12.27 -7.78 -36.00
N GLN A 185 12.68 -8.72 -36.87
CA GLN A 185 11.78 -9.56 -37.67
C GLN A 185 11.83 -11.02 -37.18
N GLY A 186 10.65 -11.67 -37.07
CA GLY A 186 10.52 -13.06 -36.69
C GLY A 186 10.64 -13.33 -35.21
N GLU A 187 10.32 -14.57 -34.79
CA GLU A 187 10.20 -14.94 -33.37
C GLU A 187 11.54 -14.92 -32.63
N ALA A 188 12.62 -15.40 -33.22
CA ALA A 188 13.88 -15.60 -32.49
C ALA A 188 14.53 -14.28 -32.04
N PRO A 189 14.68 -13.23 -32.89
CA PRO A 189 15.23 -11.94 -32.46
C PRO A 189 14.34 -11.24 -31.42
N ILE A 190 13.02 -11.26 -31.60
CA ILE A 190 12.08 -10.66 -30.65
C ILE A 190 12.11 -11.38 -29.30
N THR A 191 12.19 -12.70 -29.29
CA THR A 191 12.37 -13.50 -28.06
C THR A 191 13.66 -13.15 -27.34
N GLY A 192 14.77 -13.04 -28.09
CA GLY A 192 16.08 -12.67 -27.52
C GLY A 192 16.01 -11.29 -26.84
N GLU A 193 15.42 -10.30 -27.51
CA GLU A 193 15.23 -8.97 -26.96
C GLU A 193 14.35 -8.98 -25.72
N HIS A 194 13.24 -9.73 -25.73
CA HIS A 194 12.34 -9.83 -24.58
C HIS A 194 13.00 -10.49 -23.37
N ILE A 195 13.81 -11.55 -23.58
CA ILE A 195 14.60 -12.20 -22.53
C ILE A 195 15.60 -11.21 -21.93
N GLN A 196 16.35 -10.50 -22.77
CA GLN A 196 17.37 -9.55 -22.32
C GLN A 196 16.78 -8.41 -21.49
N ASN A 197 15.65 -7.87 -21.91
CA ASN A 197 14.94 -6.82 -21.18
C ASN A 197 14.44 -7.31 -19.81
N ASN A 198 13.86 -8.52 -19.75
CA ASN A 198 13.45 -9.14 -18.49
C ASN A 198 14.63 -9.43 -17.56
N GLN A 199 15.78 -9.88 -18.09
CA GLN A 199 17.02 -10.06 -17.31
C GLN A 199 17.56 -8.74 -16.76
N SER A 200 17.50 -7.66 -17.55
CA SER A 200 17.95 -6.33 -17.14
C SER A 200 17.08 -5.80 -15.99
N VAL A 201 15.77 -5.92 -16.11
CA VAL A 201 14.83 -5.54 -15.06
C VAL A 201 15.03 -6.40 -13.81
N ARG A 202 15.22 -7.72 -13.97
CA ARG A 202 15.55 -8.61 -12.85
C ARG A 202 16.84 -8.18 -12.14
N LYS A 203 17.89 -7.91 -12.89
CA LYS A 203 19.17 -7.47 -12.32
C LYS A 203 19.00 -6.21 -11.48
N MET A 204 18.29 -5.21 -12.01
CA MET A 204 17.99 -3.98 -11.28
C MET A 204 17.26 -4.25 -9.95
N LEU A 205 16.34 -5.19 -9.91
CA LEU A 205 15.62 -5.58 -8.69
C LEU A 205 16.54 -6.32 -7.71
N LEU A 206 17.34 -7.26 -8.19
CA LEU A 206 18.32 -8.02 -7.39
C LEU A 206 19.37 -7.10 -6.75
N ASP A 207 19.83 -6.07 -7.45
CA ASP A 207 20.78 -5.08 -6.93
C ASP A 207 20.19 -4.27 -5.75
N ARG A 208 18.85 -4.32 -5.57
CA ARG A 208 18.10 -3.77 -4.44
C ARG A 208 17.63 -4.83 -3.45
N GLY A 209 18.10 -6.06 -3.56
CA GLY A 209 17.70 -7.18 -2.69
C GLY A 209 16.29 -7.73 -2.94
N ILE A 210 15.67 -7.37 -4.07
CA ILE A 210 14.31 -7.78 -4.41
C ILE A 210 14.36 -8.97 -5.37
N ARG A 211 13.75 -10.09 -4.99
CA ARG A 211 13.59 -11.28 -5.82
C ARG A 211 12.14 -11.39 -6.29
N PRO A 212 11.85 -11.16 -7.58
CA PRO A 212 10.47 -11.13 -8.09
C PRO A 212 9.67 -12.41 -7.81
N GLU A 213 10.34 -13.55 -7.80
CA GLU A 213 9.74 -14.87 -7.55
C GLU A 213 9.46 -15.17 -6.07
N GLU A 214 9.94 -14.35 -5.14
CA GLU A 214 9.78 -14.52 -3.68
C GLU A 214 8.85 -13.48 -3.06
N LEU A 215 8.39 -12.50 -3.83
CA LEU A 215 7.46 -11.49 -3.33
C LEU A 215 6.09 -12.12 -3.01
N PRO A 216 5.47 -11.70 -1.86
CA PRO A 216 4.18 -12.22 -1.39
C PRO A 216 2.99 -11.80 -2.27
#